data_31d9601300c6bd22c9e2944fce87ff8a
#
_entry.id   31d9601300c6bd22c9e2944fce87ff8a
#
_cell.length_a   1.000
_cell.length_b   1.000
_cell.length_c   1.000
_cell.angle_alpha   90.00
_cell.angle_beta   90.00
_cell.angle_gamma   90.00
#
_symmetry.space_group_name_H-M   'P 1'
#
loop_
_entity.id
_entity.type
_entity.pdbx_description
1 polymer ?
#
loop_
_entity_poly.entity_id
_entity_poly.type
_entity_poly.pdbx_seq_one_letter_code
_entity_poly.pdbx_strand_id
1 'polypeptide(L)'
;METPGSQSSLHRANLERVVRAVRLAGSLTQAEIARTTGLSAATVSNIVRELREIGTVEVTPTSAGGRRARSVSLSGNAGIVIGVDFGHTHLRVALGNLAHQVLAEESEPLDVDASAAQGLDRAEEVVARLISATGVDEAKIAGVGLGVPGPIDVESGTLGSTSILPGWAGTRPALELSGRLGVPVHVDNDANLGALGELVWGAGRGVRDLAYIKVASGVGAGLVIDGRIYRGPGGTAGEIGHITLDEAGPVCRCGNRGCLETFTAARYVLPLLHSSHGADLTLERMVRLAREGDPGCRRVVGDVGRHIGSGVANLCNLLNP
;
A
#
# COMPACT_ATOMS: atom_id res chain seq x y z
N MET A 1 0.45 -31.14 13.72
CA MET A 1 -0.76 -30.38 14.08
C MET A 1 -0.74 -30.16 15.59
N GLU A 2 -0.54 -28.91 16.03
CA GLU A 2 -0.58 -28.57 17.47
C GLU A 2 -2.03 -28.52 17.95
N THR A 3 -2.29 -29.07 19.13
CA THR A 3 -3.63 -29.07 19.72
C THR A 3 -4.02 -27.64 20.13
N PRO A 4 -5.17 -27.09 19.71
CA PRO A 4 -5.65 -25.79 20.16
C PRO A 4 -5.77 -25.79 21.71
N GLY A 5 -5.17 -24.76 22.36
CA GLY A 5 -5.19 -24.63 23.82
C GLY A 5 -3.97 -25.20 24.55
N SER A 6 -2.96 -25.71 23.84
CA SER A 6 -1.71 -26.14 24.48
C SER A 6 -0.89 -24.93 24.98
N GLN A 7 0.00 -25.11 25.96
CA GLN A 7 0.91 -24.07 26.44
C GLN A 7 1.76 -23.49 25.28
N SER A 8 2.17 -24.34 24.33
CA SER A 8 2.92 -23.91 23.15
C SER A 8 2.10 -23.02 22.22
N SER A 9 0.83 -23.35 21.98
CA SER A 9 -0.07 -22.50 21.16
C SER A 9 -0.36 -21.15 21.81
N LEU A 10 -0.55 -21.13 23.14
CA LEU A 10 -0.75 -19.89 23.89
C LEU A 10 0.54 -19.02 23.88
N HIS A 11 1.70 -19.64 24.04
CA HIS A 11 2.98 -18.95 23.99
C HIS A 11 3.20 -18.30 22.61
N ARG A 12 2.97 -19.04 21.51
CA ARG A 12 3.05 -18.54 20.15
C ARG A 12 2.10 -17.36 19.92
N ALA A 13 0.85 -17.47 20.34
CA ALA A 13 -0.13 -16.38 20.23
C ALA A 13 0.32 -15.13 21.01
N ASN A 14 0.92 -15.28 22.20
CA ASN A 14 1.45 -14.15 22.95
C ASN A 14 2.68 -13.53 22.29
N LEU A 15 3.55 -14.33 21.69
CA LEU A 15 4.71 -13.87 20.93
C LEU A 15 4.26 -13.04 19.71
N GLU A 16 3.28 -13.54 18.95
CA GLU A 16 2.68 -12.82 17.82
C GLU A 16 2.04 -11.49 18.25
N ARG A 17 1.35 -11.47 19.41
CA ARG A 17 0.77 -10.23 19.96
C ARG A 17 1.84 -9.19 20.28
N VAL A 18 2.97 -9.59 20.87
CA VAL A 18 4.10 -8.70 21.16
C VAL A 18 4.73 -8.17 19.89
N VAL A 19 5.05 -9.06 18.94
CA VAL A 19 5.62 -8.67 17.63
C VAL A 19 4.68 -7.69 16.89
N ARG A 20 3.38 -8.00 16.86
CA ARG A 20 2.37 -7.13 16.24
C ARG A 20 2.32 -5.74 16.90
N ALA A 21 2.36 -5.67 18.24
CA ALA A 21 2.33 -4.40 18.96
C ALA A 21 3.57 -3.54 18.64
N VAL A 22 4.76 -4.15 18.64
CA VAL A 22 6.02 -3.48 18.31
C VAL A 22 6.02 -3.02 16.84
N ARG A 23 5.56 -3.88 15.93
CA ARG A 23 5.45 -3.56 14.50
C ARG A 23 4.58 -2.34 14.24
N LEU A 24 3.39 -2.28 14.84
CA LEU A 24 2.44 -1.19 14.62
C LEU A 24 2.90 0.15 15.23
N ALA A 25 3.63 0.10 16.31
CA ALA A 25 4.12 1.31 17.00
C ALA A 25 5.52 1.75 16.54
N GLY A 26 6.24 0.90 15.79
CA GLY A 26 7.65 1.10 15.41
C GLY A 26 8.59 0.78 16.56
N SER A 27 8.36 1.33 17.75
CA SER A 27 9.09 0.97 18.98
C SER A 27 8.22 1.18 20.22
N LEU A 28 8.38 0.34 21.22
CA LEU A 28 7.68 0.39 22.50
C LEU A 28 8.60 0.01 23.65
N THR A 29 8.39 0.59 24.82
CA THR A 29 8.97 0.05 26.04
C THR A 29 8.25 -1.22 26.49
N GLN A 30 8.90 -2.09 27.28
CA GLN A 30 8.25 -3.30 27.79
C GLN A 30 6.96 -3.01 28.59
N ALA A 31 6.91 -1.86 29.28
CA ALA A 31 5.72 -1.43 30.01
C ALA A 31 4.56 -1.04 29.05
N GLU A 32 4.88 -0.40 27.95
CA GLU A 32 3.91 -0.08 26.90
C GLU A 32 3.42 -1.35 26.18
N ILE A 33 4.32 -2.28 25.87
CA ILE A 33 3.95 -3.59 25.33
C ILE A 33 2.97 -4.31 26.27
N ALA A 34 3.25 -4.33 27.57
CA ALA A 34 2.36 -4.96 28.54
C ALA A 34 0.96 -4.32 28.55
N ARG A 35 0.88 -3.00 28.51
CA ARG A 35 -0.41 -2.26 28.43
C ARG A 35 -1.15 -2.54 27.14
N THR A 36 -0.46 -2.46 26.01
CA THR A 36 -1.07 -2.64 24.67
C THR A 36 -1.53 -4.07 24.45
N THR A 37 -0.79 -5.06 24.94
CA THR A 37 -1.10 -6.47 24.75
C THR A 37 -1.96 -7.08 25.85
N GLY A 38 -2.08 -6.45 27.03
CA GLY A 38 -2.73 -7.02 28.20
C GLY A 38 -1.94 -8.17 28.85
N LEU A 39 -0.67 -8.37 28.49
CA LEU A 39 0.19 -9.40 29.06
C LEU A 39 0.85 -8.91 30.36
N SER A 40 1.19 -9.83 31.25
CA SER A 40 1.96 -9.48 32.45
C SER A 40 3.36 -8.99 32.09
N ALA A 41 3.94 -8.11 32.93
CA ALA A 41 5.29 -7.60 32.73
C ALA A 41 6.35 -8.75 32.67
N ALA A 42 6.16 -9.80 33.46
CA ALA A 42 7.03 -10.98 33.42
C ALA A 42 6.93 -11.74 32.09
N THR A 43 5.72 -11.93 31.56
CA THR A 43 5.49 -12.56 30.25
C THR A 43 6.15 -11.75 29.15
N VAL A 44 5.95 -10.42 29.14
CA VAL A 44 6.57 -9.53 28.14
C VAL A 44 8.09 -9.59 28.22
N SER A 45 8.66 -9.54 29.43
CA SER A 45 10.12 -9.60 29.60
C SER A 45 10.73 -10.92 29.09
N ASN A 46 10.04 -12.04 29.29
CA ASN A 46 10.49 -13.35 28.79
C ASN A 46 10.39 -13.40 27.24
N ILE A 47 9.28 -12.95 26.67
CA ILE A 47 9.09 -12.91 25.21
C ILE A 47 10.11 -11.98 24.55
N VAL A 48 10.32 -10.77 25.08
CA VAL A 48 11.32 -9.84 24.54
C VAL A 48 12.74 -10.40 24.60
N ARG A 49 13.08 -11.12 25.66
CA ARG A 49 14.38 -11.80 25.75
C ARG A 49 14.53 -12.87 24.67
N GLU A 50 13.53 -13.73 24.49
CA GLU A 50 13.49 -14.76 23.47
C GLU A 50 13.60 -14.15 22.06
N LEU A 51 12.77 -13.15 21.75
CA LEU A 51 12.80 -12.46 20.45
C LEU A 51 14.14 -11.78 20.17
N ARG A 52 14.82 -11.29 21.21
CA ARG A 52 16.16 -10.71 21.07
C ARG A 52 17.22 -11.78 20.83
N GLU A 53 17.12 -12.92 21.50
CA GLU A 53 18.06 -14.06 21.35
C GLU A 53 18.00 -14.63 19.92
N ILE A 54 16.81 -14.69 19.31
CA ILE A 54 16.63 -15.12 17.91
C ILE A 54 16.81 -13.96 16.90
N GLY A 55 17.16 -12.74 17.35
CA GLY A 55 17.46 -11.60 16.49
C GLY A 55 16.24 -10.90 15.86
N THR A 56 15.02 -11.21 16.30
CA THR A 56 13.79 -10.59 15.77
C THR A 56 13.60 -9.17 16.27
N VAL A 57 14.02 -8.87 17.50
CA VAL A 57 13.93 -7.51 18.06
C VAL A 57 15.27 -7.02 18.57
N GLU A 58 15.42 -5.71 18.55
CA GLU A 58 16.51 -4.97 19.20
C GLU A 58 15.99 -4.25 20.43
N VAL A 59 16.86 -4.11 21.43
CA VAL A 59 16.54 -3.44 22.69
C VAL A 59 17.56 -2.34 22.93
N THR A 60 17.15 -1.10 22.76
CA THR A 60 18.00 0.09 22.89
C THR A 60 17.67 0.87 24.17
N PRO A 61 18.66 1.53 24.81
CA PRO A 61 18.39 2.45 25.91
C PRO A 61 17.52 3.61 25.46
N THR A 62 16.53 3.99 26.26
CA THR A 62 15.69 5.17 26.04
C THR A 62 15.35 5.83 27.38
N SER A 63 14.64 6.95 27.35
CA SER A 63 14.05 7.58 28.52
C SER A 63 12.53 7.73 28.35
N ALA A 64 11.77 7.28 29.31
CA ALA A 64 10.31 7.45 29.33
C ALA A 64 9.91 8.12 30.65
N GLY A 65 9.25 9.28 30.56
CA GLY A 65 8.84 10.05 31.75
C GLY A 65 10.00 10.42 32.70
N GLY A 66 11.19 10.74 32.14
CA GLY A 66 12.38 11.08 32.91
C GLY A 66 13.11 9.92 33.60
N ARG A 67 12.64 8.66 33.37
CA ARG A 67 13.28 7.46 33.91
C ARG A 67 13.99 6.68 32.80
N ARG A 68 15.12 6.01 33.17
CA ARG A 68 15.78 5.08 32.24
C ARG A 68 14.82 3.96 31.86
N ALA A 69 14.60 3.79 30.57
CA ALA A 69 13.77 2.73 29.99
C ALA A 69 14.55 2.03 28.86
N ARG A 70 14.01 0.95 28.37
CA ARG A 70 14.51 0.23 27.19
C ARG A 70 13.41 0.18 26.15
N SER A 71 13.70 0.66 24.95
CA SER A 71 12.83 0.58 23.78
C SER A 71 13.08 -0.72 23.05
N VAL A 72 12.02 -1.39 22.67
CA VAL A 72 12.01 -2.61 21.86
C VAL A 72 11.51 -2.24 20.48
N SER A 73 12.27 -2.53 19.44
CA SER A 73 11.92 -2.36 18.02
C SER A 73 12.20 -3.66 17.26
N LEU A 74 11.61 -3.82 16.09
CA LEU A 74 12.00 -4.92 15.20
C LEU A 74 13.43 -4.70 14.73
N SER A 75 14.19 -5.81 14.63
CA SER A 75 15.57 -5.75 14.12
C SER A 75 15.57 -5.60 12.61
N GLY A 76 16.40 -4.68 12.08
CA GLY A 76 16.61 -4.54 10.65
C GLY A 76 17.19 -5.79 9.97
N ASN A 77 17.85 -6.65 10.76
CA ASN A 77 18.45 -7.89 10.27
C ASN A 77 17.53 -9.11 10.37
N ALA A 78 16.33 -8.96 10.93
CA ALA A 78 15.39 -10.06 11.17
C ALA A 78 14.71 -10.59 9.91
N GLY A 79 14.69 -9.81 8.83
CA GLY A 79 14.11 -10.23 7.56
C GLY A 79 14.06 -9.08 6.55
N ILE A 80 13.96 -9.47 5.29
CA ILE A 80 13.81 -8.59 4.14
C ILE A 80 12.40 -8.75 3.60
N VAL A 81 11.80 -7.66 3.15
CA VAL A 81 10.54 -7.64 2.44
C VAL A 81 10.70 -6.90 1.12
N ILE A 82 9.94 -7.32 0.13
CA ILE A 82 9.91 -6.71 -1.19
C ILE A 82 8.56 -6.03 -1.37
N GLY A 83 8.55 -4.79 -1.82
CA GLY A 83 7.37 -4.09 -2.32
C GLY A 83 7.45 -4.00 -3.83
N VAL A 84 6.40 -4.42 -4.53
CA VAL A 84 6.24 -4.26 -5.98
C VAL A 84 4.95 -3.48 -6.20
N ASP A 85 5.04 -2.34 -6.86
CA ASP A 85 3.89 -1.49 -7.18
C ASP A 85 3.80 -1.30 -8.70
N PHE A 86 2.73 -1.83 -9.27
CA PHE A 86 2.34 -1.56 -10.64
C PHE A 86 1.36 -0.39 -10.67
N GLY A 87 1.76 0.69 -11.32
CA GLY A 87 0.81 1.71 -11.80
C GLY A 87 0.48 1.43 -13.25
N HIS A 88 -0.44 2.18 -13.87
CA HIS A 88 -0.74 1.99 -15.30
C HIS A 88 0.46 2.26 -16.23
N THR A 89 1.38 3.13 -15.81
CA THR A 89 2.47 3.63 -16.66
C THR A 89 3.86 3.42 -16.04
N HIS A 90 3.96 2.71 -14.93
CA HIS A 90 5.21 2.49 -14.23
C HIS A 90 5.21 1.20 -13.43
N LEU A 91 6.41 0.70 -13.20
CA LEU A 91 6.75 -0.30 -12.19
C LEU A 91 7.65 0.35 -11.17
N ARG A 92 7.38 0.15 -9.89
CA ARG A 92 8.26 0.51 -8.77
C ARG A 92 8.51 -0.72 -7.91
N VAL A 93 9.78 -0.96 -7.59
CA VAL A 93 10.18 -2.06 -6.70
C VAL A 93 11.05 -1.49 -5.59
N ALA A 94 10.81 -1.93 -4.37
CA ALA A 94 11.61 -1.54 -3.21
C ALA A 94 11.97 -2.76 -2.36
N LEU A 95 13.18 -2.79 -1.85
CA LEU A 95 13.61 -3.69 -0.78
C LEU A 95 13.51 -2.94 0.55
N GLY A 96 12.90 -3.55 1.53
CA GLY A 96 12.82 -3.03 2.89
C GLY A 96 13.19 -4.11 3.91
N ASN A 97 13.43 -3.68 5.14
CA ASN A 97 13.64 -4.58 6.26
C ASN A 97 12.46 -4.54 7.25
N LEU A 98 12.42 -5.47 8.19
CA LEU A 98 11.35 -5.52 9.20
C LEU A 98 11.39 -4.34 10.19
N ALA A 99 12.46 -3.55 10.23
CA ALA A 99 12.52 -2.27 10.94
C ALA A 99 11.95 -1.09 10.11
N HIS A 100 11.30 -1.38 8.97
CA HIS A 100 10.62 -0.43 8.09
C HIS A 100 11.57 0.58 7.39
N GLN A 101 12.82 0.19 7.18
CA GLN A 101 13.77 0.99 6.42
C GLN A 101 13.76 0.51 4.97
N VAL A 102 13.67 1.44 4.03
CA VAL A 102 13.90 1.16 2.61
C VAL A 102 15.40 1.04 2.39
N LEU A 103 15.84 -0.12 1.91
CA LEU A 103 17.25 -0.43 1.67
C LEU A 103 17.67 -0.01 0.26
N ALA A 104 16.80 -0.24 -0.72
CA ALA A 104 16.96 0.19 -2.10
C ALA A 104 15.61 0.27 -2.78
N GLU A 105 15.48 1.13 -3.78
CA GLU A 105 14.30 1.20 -4.64
C GLU A 105 14.68 1.56 -6.06
N GLU A 106 13.86 1.11 -7.01
CA GLU A 106 13.96 1.44 -8.42
C GLU A 106 12.56 1.68 -8.99
N SER A 107 12.43 2.68 -9.85
CA SER A 107 11.19 2.97 -10.57
C SER A 107 11.51 3.20 -12.03
N GLU A 108 10.71 2.58 -12.90
CA GLU A 108 10.87 2.72 -14.34
C GLU A 108 9.52 2.88 -15.06
N PRO A 109 9.50 3.54 -16.22
CA PRO A 109 8.32 3.57 -17.08
C PRO A 109 8.00 2.16 -17.61
N LEU A 110 6.73 1.77 -17.54
CA LEU A 110 6.24 0.50 -18.07
C LEU A 110 4.77 0.65 -18.45
N ASP A 111 4.40 0.21 -19.65
CA ASP A 111 2.99 0.05 -20.03
C ASP A 111 2.43 -1.22 -19.39
N VAL A 112 1.91 -1.06 -18.17
CA VAL A 112 1.40 -2.16 -17.37
C VAL A 112 0.10 -2.72 -17.93
N ASP A 113 -0.70 -1.89 -18.59
CA ASP A 113 -2.00 -2.30 -19.14
C ASP A 113 -1.87 -3.36 -20.26
N ALA A 114 -0.71 -3.42 -20.92
CA ALA A 114 -0.50 -4.25 -22.10
C ALA A 114 -0.39 -5.75 -21.79
N SER A 115 0.33 -6.15 -20.74
CA SER A 115 0.59 -7.57 -20.48
C SER A 115 1.03 -7.85 -19.04
N ALA A 116 0.29 -8.73 -18.35
CA ALA A 116 0.70 -9.22 -17.03
C ALA A 116 2.02 -9.98 -17.06
N ALA A 117 2.21 -10.85 -18.06
CA ALA A 117 3.43 -11.65 -18.18
C ALA A 117 4.67 -10.74 -18.28
N GLN A 118 4.65 -9.73 -19.18
CA GLN A 118 5.75 -8.78 -19.32
C GLN A 118 5.95 -7.94 -18.05
N GLY A 119 4.87 -7.52 -17.40
CA GLY A 119 4.95 -6.80 -16.12
C GLY A 119 5.66 -7.64 -15.05
N LEU A 120 5.26 -8.89 -14.90
CA LEU A 120 5.83 -9.79 -13.89
C LEU A 120 7.28 -10.20 -14.23
N ASP A 121 7.62 -10.42 -15.52
CA ASP A 121 9.00 -10.64 -15.97
C ASP A 121 9.88 -9.44 -15.57
N ARG A 122 9.37 -8.22 -15.82
CA ARG A 122 10.14 -7.02 -15.50
C ARG A 122 10.29 -6.81 -13.99
N ALA A 123 9.24 -7.11 -13.19
CA ALA A 123 9.33 -7.05 -11.74
C ALA A 123 10.40 -8.02 -11.19
N GLU A 124 10.46 -9.25 -11.71
CA GLU A 124 11.48 -10.25 -11.35
C GLU A 124 12.89 -9.73 -11.65
N GLU A 125 13.12 -9.15 -12.85
CA GLU A 125 14.40 -8.56 -13.22
C GLU A 125 14.83 -7.42 -12.30
N VAL A 126 13.89 -6.49 -11.95
CA VAL A 126 14.18 -5.38 -11.03
C VAL A 126 14.50 -5.90 -9.63
N VAL A 127 13.74 -6.87 -9.14
CA VAL A 127 14.01 -7.52 -7.84
C VAL A 127 15.42 -8.12 -7.83
N ALA A 128 15.80 -8.88 -8.85
CA ALA A 128 17.13 -9.49 -8.95
C ALA A 128 18.26 -8.43 -8.96
N ARG A 129 18.06 -7.32 -9.69
CA ARG A 129 19.02 -6.20 -9.69
C ARG A 129 19.20 -5.57 -8.31
N LEU A 130 18.09 -5.31 -7.61
CA LEU A 130 18.13 -4.70 -6.28
C LEU A 130 18.77 -5.62 -5.23
N ILE A 131 18.48 -6.93 -5.28
CA ILE A 131 19.12 -7.94 -4.43
C ILE A 131 20.63 -7.93 -4.68
N SER A 132 21.05 -8.01 -5.94
CA SER A 132 22.47 -8.00 -6.32
C SER A 132 23.18 -6.71 -5.89
N ALA A 133 22.53 -5.55 -6.07
CA ALA A 133 23.10 -4.24 -5.73
C ALA A 133 23.26 -4.03 -4.22
N THR A 134 22.34 -4.58 -3.41
CA THR A 134 22.36 -4.43 -1.95
C THR A 134 23.13 -5.52 -1.23
N GLY A 135 23.33 -6.67 -1.87
CA GLY A 135 23.97 -7.84 -1.26
C GLY A 135 23.15 -8.45 -0.11
N VAL A 136 21.81 -8.21 -0.08
CA VAL A 136 20.93 -8.82 0.94
C VAL A 136 20.91 -10.33 0.78
N ASP A 137 20.79 -11.03 1.91
CA ASP A 137 20.67 -12.49 1.93
C ASP A 137 19.26 -12.89 1.49
N GLU A 138 19.15 -13.54 0.34
CA GLU A 138 17.87 -14.00 -0.22
C GLU A 138 17.12 -14.95 0.72
N ALA A 139 17.84 -15.76 1.51
CA ALA A 139 17.23 -16.64 2.50
C ALA A 139 16.47 -15.90 3.61
N LYS A 140 16.70 -14.58 3.74
CA LYS A 140 15.99 -13.71 4.70
C LYS A 140 14.77 -13.02 4.10
N ILE A 141 14.47 -13.23 2.82
CA ILE A 141 13.30 -12.63 2.19
C ILE A 141 12.04 -13.30 2.76
N ALA A 142 11.29 -12.55 3.56
CA ALA A 142 10.07 -13.03 4.22
C ALA A 142 8.87 -13.10 3.26
N GLY A 143 8.87 -12.27 2.22
CA GLY A 143 7.80 -12.23 1.21
C GLY A 143 7.73 -10.92 0.45
N VAL A 144 6.75 -10.85 -0.44
CA VAL A 144 6.48 -9.73 -1.34
C VAL A 144 5.08 -9.16 -1.08
N GLY A 145 4.98 -7.84 -0.97
CA GLY A 145 3.73 -7.10 -1.12
C GLY A 145 3.61 -6.60 -2.55
N LEU A 146 2.54 -6.97 -3.24
CA LEU A 146 2.28 -6.63 -4.63
C LEU A 146 1.08 -5.70 -4.75
N GLY A 147 1.28 -4.48 -5.24
CA GLY A 147 0.22 -3.51 -5.57
C GLY A 147 -0.11 -3.56 -7.05
N VAL A 148 -1.40 -3.58 -7.38
CA VAL A 148 -1.88 -3.51 -8.76
C VAL A 148 -3.04 -2.52 -8.87
N PRO A 149 -3.16 -1.75 -9.98
CA PRO A 149 -4.29 -0.86 -10.19
C PRO A 149 -5.51 -1.67 -10.65
N GLY A 150 -6.48 -1.86 -9.77
CA GLY A 150 -7.72 -2.55 -10.07
C GLY A 150 -8.19 -3.47 -8.95
N PRO A 151 -9.45 -3.90 -9.01
CA PRO A 151 -10.03 -4.74 -7.97
C PRO A 151 -9.47 -6.17 -8.04
N ILE A 152 -9.13 -6.69 -6.86
CA ILE A 152 -8.71 -8.07 -6.66
C ILE A 152 -9.88 -8.81 -6.02
N ASP A 153 -10.31 -9.90 -6.63
CA ASP A 153 -11.27 -10.81 -6.02
C ASP A 153 -10.65 -11.48 -4.78
N VAL A 154 -11.31 -11.29 -3.64
CA VAL A 154 -10.76 -11.66 -2.32
C VAL A 154 -10.59 -13.17 -2.17
N GLU A 155 -11.44 -13.98 -2.82
CA GLU A 155 -11.42 -15.44 -2.68
C GLU A 155 -10.41 -16.10 -3.64
N SER A 156 -10.42 -15.67 -4.90
CA SER A 156 -9.59 -16.29 -5.95
C SER A 156 -8.21 -15.66 -6.10
N GLY A 157 -8.02 -14.44 -5.61
CA GLY A 157 -6.81 -13.64 -5.86
C GLY A 157 -6.66 -13.22 -7.33
N THR A 158 -7.76 -13.25 -8.10
CA THR A 158 -7.79 -12.98 -9.53
C THR A 158 -8.11 -11.51 -9.79
N LEU A 159 -7.45 -10.91 -10.77
CA LEU A 159 -7.83 -9.60 -11.30
C LEU A 159 -9.13 -9.73 -12.13
N GLY A 160 -10.19 -9.06 -11.65
CA GLY A 160 -11.55 -9.27 -12.17
C GLY A 160 -11.94 -8.38 -13.35
N SER A 161 -11.20 -7.31 -13.66
CA SER A 161 -11.66 -6.30 -14.60
C SER A 161 -10.87 -6.27 -15.91
N THR A 162 -11.54 -6.64 -17.01
CA THR A 162 -11.01 -6.49 -18.38
C THR A 162 -10.90 -5.03 -18.83
N SER A 163 -11.62 -4.10 -18.20
CA SER A 163 -11.67 -2.70 -18.61
C SER A 163 -10.60 -1.84 -17.92
N ILE A 164 -10.16 -2.23 -16.74
CA ILE A 164 -9.17 -1.46 -15.96
C ILE A 164 -7.75 -1.90 -16.31
N LEU A 165 -7.48 -3.20 -16.34
CA LEU A 165 -6.21 -3.80 -16.74
C LEU A 165 -6.46 -4.94 -17.75
N PRO A 166 -6.63 -4.62 -19.04
CA PRO A 166 -7.01 -5.61 -20.04
C PRO A 166 -6.03 -6.79 -20.14
N GLY A 167 -4.72 -6.51 -20.10
CA GLY A 167 -3.67 -7.52 -20.17
C GLY A 167 -3.51 -8.39 -18.92
N TRP A 168 -4.27 -8.12 -17.84
CA TRP A 168 -4.20 -8.84 -16.56
C TRP A 168 -5.49 -9.59 -16.20
N ALA A 169 -6.52 -9.44 -17.02
CA ALA A 169 -7.81 -10.05 -16.74
C ALA A 169 -7.71 -11.57 -16.60
N GLY A 170 -8.26 -12.11 -15.52
CA GLY A 170 -8.21 -13.54 -15.23
C GLY A 170 -6.87 -14.06 -14.70
N THR A 171 -5.83 -13.22 -14.58
CA THR A 171 -4.54 -13.63 -14.02
C THR A 171 -4.60 -13.71 -12.49
N ARG A 172 -3.67 -14.47 -11.93
CA ARG A 172 -3.41 -14.57 -10.49
C ARG A 172 -2.01 -14.04 -10.18
N PRO A 173 -1.81 -12.72 -10.16
CA PRO A 173 -0.46 -12.14 -10.14
C PRO A 173 0.36 -12.54 -8.90
N ALA A 174 -0.28 -12.73 -7.75
CA ALA A 174 0.42 -13.20 -6.56
C ALA A 174 0.96 -14.62 -6.72
N LEU A 175 0.17 -15.53 -7.30
CA LEU A 175 0.58 -16.91 -7.53
C LEU A 175 1.70 -17.00 -8.56
N GLU A 176 1.57 -16.24 -9.64
CA GLU A 176 2.56 -16.20 -10.73
C GLU A 176 3.88 -15.62 -10.25
N LEU A 177 3.88 -14.48 -9.54
CA LEU A 177 5.10 -13.87 -9.02
C LEU A 177 5.73 -14.73 -7.90
N SER A 178 4.90 -15.39 -7.06
CA SER A 178 5.41 -16.33 -6.06
C SER A 178 6.13 -17.52 -6.69
N GLY A 179 5.61 -18.04 -7.81
CA GLY A 179 6.27 -19.11 -8.57
C GLY A 179 7.63 -18.71 -9.16
N ARG A 180 7.78 -17.43 -9.54
CA ARG A 180 9.05 -16.89 -10.10
C ARG A 180 10.08 -16.63 -9.00
N LEU A 181 9.68 -15.99 -7.91
CA LEU A 181 10.59 -15.55 -6.85
C LEU A 181 10.84 -16.61 -5.77
N GLY A 182 10.05 -17.67 -5.72
CA GLY A 182 10.19 -18.73 -4.70
C GLY A 182 9.80 -18.31 -3.29
N VAL A 183 9.14 -17.16 -3.11
CA VAL A 183 8.73 -16.61 -1.81
C VAL A 183 7.24 -16.26 -1.81
N PRO A 184 6.58 -16.19 -0.63
CA PRO A 184 5.17 -15.80 -0.54
C PRO A 184 4.92 -14.40 -1.12
N VAL A 185 3.86 -14.24 -1.91
CA VAL A 185 3.42 -12.96 -2.46
C VAL A 185 1.99 -12.68 -2.01
N HIS A 186 1.77 -11.48 -1.47
CA HIS A 186 0.45 -10.96 -1.11
C HIS A 186 0.10 -9.81 -2.05
N VAL A 187 -1.02 -9.92 -2.75
CA VAL A 187 -1.50 -8.88 -3.67
C VAL A 187 -2.66 -8.10 -3.06
N ASP A 188 -2.70 -6.81 -3.33
CA ASP A 188 -3.84 -5.94 -3.05
C ASP A 188 -3.92 -4.82 -4.10
N ASN A 189 -5.06 -4.12 -4.08
CA ASN A 189 -5.21 -2.90 -4.85
C ASN A 189 -4.22 -1.83 -4.35
N ASP A 190 -3.67 -1.04 -5.26
CA ASP A 190 -2.66 -0.01 -4.98
C ASP A 190 -3.15 1.08 -4.01
N ALA A 191 -4.43 1.48 -4.07
CA ALA A 191 -5.00 2.43 -3.11
C ALA A 191 -5.20 1.80 -1.73
N ASN A 192 -5.52 0.51 -1.63
CA ASN A 192 -5.58 -0.21 -0.36
C ASN A 192 -4.20 -0.28 0.31
N LEU A 193 -3.15 -0.56 -0.47
CA LEU A 193 -1.77 -0.55 0.05
C LEU A 193 -1.32 0.86 0.45
N GLY A 194 -1.74 1.90 -0.29
CA GLY A 194 -1.55 3.29 0.09
C GLY A 194 -2.21 3.61 1.44
N ALA A 195 -3.48 3.20 1.62
CA ALA A 195 -4.19 3.36 2.89
C ALA A 195 -3.50 2.62 4.04
N LEU A 196 -3.00 1.39 3.78
CA LEU A 196 -2.24 0.63 4.78
C LEU A 196 -0.94 1.34 5.15
N GLY A 197 -0.23 1.90 4.16
CA GLY A 197 0.98 2.69 4.38
C GLY A 197 0.72 3.91 5.27
N GLU A 198 -0.33 4.68 4.97
CA GLU A 198 -0.73 5.84 5.77
C GLU A 198 -1.18 5.46 7.18
N LEU A 199 -1.92 4.37 7.33
CA LEU A 199 -2.36 3.88 8.63
C LEU A 199 -1.19 3.48 9.54
N VAL A 200 -0.16 2.85 8.97
CA VAL A 200 0.94 2.27 9.77
C VAL A 200 2.07 3.28 9.96
N TRP A 201 2.42 4.07 8.95
CA TRP A 201 3.59 4.96 8.97
C TRP A 201 3.32 6.43 8.68
N GLY A 202 2.16 6.74 8.08
CA GLY A 202 1.83 8.07 7.61
C GLY A 202 0.89 8.85 8.52
N ALA A 203 0.05 9.68 7.91
CA ALA A 203 -0.90 10.58 8.56
C ALA A 203 -2.03 9.85 9.30
N GLY A 204 -2.31 8.59 8.94
CA GLY A 204 -3.33 7.75 9.55
C GLY A 204 -2.91 7.04 10.85
N ARG A 205 -1.70 7.32 11.37
CA ARG A 205 -1.25 6.67 12.62
C ARG A 205 -2.13 7.04 13.81
N GLY A 206 -2.64 6.01 14.48
CA GLY A 206 -3.46 6.18 15.68
C GLY A 206 -4.95 6.41 15.40
N VAL A 207 -5.40 6.54 14.15
CA VAL A 207 -6.82 6.57 13.79
C VAL A 207 -7.32 5.15 13.54
N ARG A 208 -8.64 4.95 13.66
CA ARG A 208 -9.29 3.66 13.42
C ARG A 208 -9.98 3.62 12.07
N ASP A 209 -10.43 4.77 11.61
CA ASP A 209 -11.17 4.92 10.37
C ASP A 209 -10.45 5.95 9.50
N LEU A 210 -10.20 5.60 8.22
CA LEU A 210 -9.42 6.39 7.30
C LEU A 210 -9.92 6.13 5.87
N ALA A 211 -10.04 7.19 5.09
CA ALA A 211 -10.18 7.09 3.65
C ALA A 211 -8.92 7.70 2.99
N TYR A 212 -8.15 6.88 2.32
CA TYR A 212 -7.01 7.29 1.48
C TYR A 212 -7.48 7.43 0.04
N ILE A 213 -7.21 8.55 -0.60
CA ILE A 213 -7.63 8.81 -1.98
C ILE A 213 -6.40 8.94 -2.87
N LYS A 214 -6.26 8.06 -3.83
CA LYS A 214 -5.23 8.10 -4.87
C LYS A 214 -5.79 8.78 -6.10
N VAL A 215 -5.12 9.86 -6.55
CA VAL A 215 -5.43 10.58 -7.80
C VAL A 215 -4.18 10.58 -8.67
N ALA A 216 -4.20 9.85 -9.76
CA ALA A 216 -3.07 9.70 -10.68
C ALA A 216 -3.57 9.45 -12.12
N SER A 217 -3.09 8.41 -12.81
CA SER A 217 -3.63 7.93 -14.09
C SER A 217 -5.08 7.46 -13.99
N GLY A 218 -5.50 7.00 -12.79
CA GLY A 218 -6.87 6.70 -12.39
C GLY A 218 -7.19 7.33 -11.03
N VAL A 219 -8.39 7.05 -10.51
CA VAL A 219 -8.83 7.48 -9.18
C VAL A 219 -9.40 6.29 -8.41
N GLY A 220 -8.86 6.06 -7.22
CA GLY A 220 -9.31 5.02 -6.31
C GLY A 220 -9.22 5.46 -4.85
N ALA A 221 -9.81 4.71 -3.95
CA ALA A 221 -9.65 4.90 -2.53
C ALA A 221 -9.36 3.59 -1.80
N GLY A 222 -8.49 3.66 -0.80
CA GLY A 222 -8.34 2.62 0.21
C GLY A 222 -9.12 3.01 1.46
N LEU A 223 -10.00 2.13 1.91
CA LEU A 223 -10.85 2.37 3.07
C LEU A 223 -10.35 1.55 4.26
N VAL A 224 -10.19 2.21 5.39
CA VAL A 224 -9.89 1.56 6.67
C VAL A 224 -11.08 1.75 7.59
N ILE A 225 -11.60 0.67 8.15
CA ILE A 225 -12.69 0.65 9.12
C ILE A 225 -12.25 -0.21 10.30
N ASP A 226 -12.37 0.30 11.51
CA ASP A 226 -11.92 -0.37 12.74
C ASP A 226 -10.43 -0.82 12.67
N GLY A 227 -9.56 -0.02 12.04
CA GLY A 227 -8.14 -0.29 11.91
C GLY A 227 -7.79 -1.42 10.91
N ARG A 228 -8.70 -1.74 10.00
CA ARG A 228 -8.53 -2.79 8.97
C ARG A 228 -8.93 -2.29 7.60
N ILE A 229 -8.19 -2.68 6.57
CA ILE A 229 -8.58 -2.40 5.19
C ILE A 229 -9.93 -3.08 4.90
N TYR A 230 -10.88 -2.27 4.46
CA TYR A 230 -12.20 -2.73 4.04
C TYR A 230 -12.25 -2.89 2.53
N ARG A 231 -12.37 -4.14 2.08
CA ARG A 231 -12.36 -4.49 0.64
C ARG A 231 -13.76 -4.74 0.08
N GLY A 232 -14.76 -4.88 0.97
CA GLY A 232 -16.07 -5.39 0.59
C GLY A 232 -16.01 -6.90 0.22
N PRO A 233 -17.16 -7.54 0.00
CA PRO A 233 -17.22 -8.97 -0.30
C PRO A 233 -16.57 -9.34 -1.64
N GLY A 234 -16.63 -8.46 -2.65
CA GLY A 234 -16.06 -8.70 -3.98
C GLY A 234 -14.72 -8.01 -4.24
N GLY A 235 -14.09 -7.38 -3.23
CA GLY A 235 -12.81 -6.67 -3.42
C GLY A 235 -12.92 -5.31 -4.11
N THR A 236 -14.12 -4.77 -4.31
CA THR A 236 -14.36 -3.52 -5.06
C THR A 236 -14.68 -2.30 -4.18
N ALA A 237 -14.59 -2.42 -2.86
CA ALA A 237 -14.77 -1.25 -1.99
C ALA A 237 -13.67 -0.23 -2.25
N GLY A 238 -14.04 1.04 -2.33
CA GLY A 238 -13.07 2.11 -2.61
C GLY A 238 -12.98 2.53 -4.08
N GLU A 239 -13.76 1.93 -4.99
CA GLU A 239 -13.83 2.31 -6.41
C GLU A 239 -14.55 3.66 -6.62
N ILE A 240 -14.15 4.68 -5.85
CA ILE A 240 -14.79 6.02 -5.86
C ILE A 240 -14.61 6.75 -7.20
N GLY A 241 -13.59 6.41 -7.97
CA GLY A 241 -13.37 6.93 -9.32
C GLY A 241 -14.55 6.66 -10.24
N HIS A 242 -15.36 5.64 -9.92
CA HIS A 242 -16.52 5.25 -10.74
C HIS A 242 -17.86 5.71 -10.15
N ILE A 243 -17.87 6.56 -9.13
CA ILE A 243 -19.08 7.29 -8.71
C ILE A 243 -19.46 8.28 -9.80
N THR A 244 -20.72 8.23 -10.25
CA THR A 244 -21.26 9.17 -11.26
C THR A 244 -21.44 10.55 -10.63
N LEU A 245 -20.78 11.55 -11.21
CA LEU A 245 -20.94 12.97 -10.86
C LEU A 245 -21.90 13.67 -11.84
N ASP A 246 -21.95 13.24 -13.10
CA ASP A 246 -22.76 13.82 -14.15
C ASP A 246 -23.22 12.72 -15.12
N GLU A 247 -24.52 12.42 -15.13
CA GLU A 247 -25.11 11.40 -15.99
C GLU A 247 -24.99 11.72 -17.50
N ALA A 248 -24.83 12.99 -17.85
CA ALA A 248 -24.57 13.44 -19.21
C ALA A 248 -23.08 13.52 -19.57
N GLY A 249 -22.21 13.23 -18.63
CA GLY A 249 -20.76 13.34 -18.77
C GLY A 249 -20.11 12.31 -19.71
N PRO A 250 -18.77 12.36 -19.85
CA PRO A 250 -18.02 11.47 -20.73
C PRO A 250 -18.22 9.98 -20.39
N VAL A 251 -18.11 9.12 -21.41
CA VAL A 251 -18.09 7.66 -21.19
C VAL A 251 -16.80 7.28 -20.45
N CYS A 252 -16.96 6.56 -19.35
CA CYS A 252 -15.85 5.97 -18.59
C CYS A 252 -15.49 4.59 -19.15
N ARG A 253 -14.24 4.19 -19.02
CA ARG A 253 -13.78 2.83 -19.36
C ARG A 253 -14.51 1.70 -18.63
N CYS A 254 -15.09 1.97 -17.46
CA CYS A 254 -15.91 0.98 -16.76
C CYS A 254 -17.28 0.71 -17.41
N GLY A 255 -17.62 1.43 -18.48
CA GLY A 255 -18.90 1.34 -19.22
C GLY A 255 -19.97 2.32 -18.73
N ASN A 256 -19.76 3.00 -17.62
CA ASN A 256 -20.66 4.03 -17.08
C ASN A 256 -20.34 5.42 -17.68
N ARG A 257 -21.12 6.44 -17.34
CA ARG A 257 -20.92 7.84 -17.75
C ARG A 257 -20.68 8.76 -16.58
N GLY A 258 -19.89 9.83 -16.84
CA GLY A 258 -19.67 10.91 -15.89
C GLY A 258 -19.07 10.48 -14.56
N CYS A 259 -18.31 9.42 -14.57
CA CYS A 259 -17.58 8.97 -13.40
C CYS A 259 -16.60 10.04 -12.92
N LEU A 260 -16.35 10.17 -11.63
CA LEU A 260 -15.36 11.07 -11.04
C LEU A 260 -14.01 10.97 -11.76
N GLU A 261 -13.58 9.78 -12.13
CA GLU A 261 -12.33 9.54 -12.86
C GLU A 261 -12.29 10.30 -14.20
N THR A 262 -13.40 10.40 -14.92
CA THR A 262 -13.44 11.10 -16.24
C THR A 262 -13.20 12.60 -16.15
N PHE A 263 -13.32 13.19 -14.95
CA PHE A 263 -13.09 14.62 -14.70
C PHE A 263 -11.77 14.89 -13.99
N THR A 264 -11.07 13.85 -13.53
CA THR A 264 -9.97 14.06 -12.57
C THR A 264 -8.69 13.29 -12.89
N ALA A 265 -8.79 12.14 -13.56
CA ALA A 265 -7.61 11.33 -13.86
C ALA A 265 -6.77 11.93 -15.00
N ALA A 266 -5.45 11.78 -14.88
CA ALA A 266 -4.47 12.36 -15.81
C ALA A 266 -4.79 12.05 -17.28
N ARG A 267 -5.23 10.83 -17.59
CA ARG A 267 -5.62 10.40 -18.95
C ARG A 267 -6.74 11.23 -19.60
N TYR A 268 -7.61 11.84 -18.79
CA TYR A 268 -8.72 12.67 -19.27
C TYR A 268 -8.41 14.15 -19.24
N VAL A 269 -7.60 14.61 -18.27
CA VAL A 269 -7.37 16.05 -18.07
C VAL A 269 -6.17 16.58 -18.85
N LEU A 270 -5.12 15.79 -19.04
CA LEU A 270 -3.94 16.23 -19.81
C LEU A 270 -4.28 16.54 -21.28
N PRO A 271 -5.11 15.75 -21.99
CA PRO A 271 -5.50 16.07 -23.36
C PRO A 271 -6.18 17.43 -23.52
N LEU A 272 -6.83 17.96 -22.48
CA LEU A 272 -7.45 19.29 -22.53
C LEU A 272 -6.43 20.42 -22.76
N LEU A 273 -5.15 20.17 -22.44
CA LEU A 273 -4.06 21.13 -22.55
C LEU A 273 -3.09 20.83 -23.70
N HIS A 274 -3.27 19.72 -24.44
CA HIS A 274 -2.33 19.32 -25.49
C HIS A 274 -2.15 20.36 -26.59
N SER A 275 -3.21 21.09 -26.96
CA SER A 275 -3.14 22.15 -27.99
C SER A 275 -2.25 23.33 -27.59
N SER A 276 -2.11 23.59 -26.29
CA SER A 276 -1.34 24.73 -25.76
C SER A 276 0.00 24.33 -25.15
N HIS A 277 0.15 23.10 -24.68
CA HIS A 277 1.35 22.67 -23.92
C HIS A 277 2.07 21.45 -24.52
N GLY A 278 1.56 20.89 -25.62
CA GLY A 278 2.11 19.68 -26.26
C GLY A 278 1.54 18.38 -25.72
N ALA A 279 1.61 17.33 -26.54
CA ALA A 279 1.11 15.99 -26.18
C ALA A 279 1.98 15.25 -25.17
N ASP A 280 3.19 15.73 -24.93
CA ASP A 280 4.15 15.24 -23.96
C ASP A 280 3.97 15.85 -22.54
N LEU A 281 2.89 16.63 -22.34
CA LEU A 281 2.59 17.21 -21.03
C LEU A 281 2.34 16.11 -19.99
N THR A 282 3.15 16.11 -18.93
CA THR A 282 2.97 15.20 -17.80
C THR A 282 2.17 15.85 -16.68
N LEU A 283 1.66 15.04 -15.75
CA LEU A 283 0.92 15.53 -14.58
C LEU A 283 1.80 16.45 -13.71
N GLU A 284 3.05 16.05 -13.47
CA GLU A 284 4.03 16.83 -12.70
C GLU A 284 4.30 18.19 -13.34
N ARG A 285 4.47 18.19 -14.68
CA ARG A 285 4.68 19.43 -15.43
C ARG A 285 3.45 20.33 -15.39
N MET A 286 2.25 19.79 -15.53
CA MET A 286 0.99 20.54 -15.41
C MET A 286 0.87 21.20 -14.03
N VAL A 287 1.11 20.43 -12.93
CA VAL A 287 1.05 20.96 -11.56
C VAL A 287 2.10 22.04 -11.33
N ARG A 288 3.32 21.87 -11.85
CA ARG A 288 4.37 22.88 -11.77
C ARG A 288 3.96 24.16 -12.50
N LEU A 289 3.50 24.08 -13.74
CA LEU A 289 3.03 25.23 -14.51
C LEU A 289 1.87 25.95 -13.83
N ALA A 290 0.94 25.21 -13.24
CA ALA A 290 -0.15 25.79 -12.46
C ALA A 290 0.37 26.62 -11.26
N ARG A 291 1.40 26.14 -10.55
CA ARG A 291 2.06 26.86 -9.45
C ARG A 291 2.81 28.11 -9.96
N GLU A 292 3.40 28.05 -11.14
CA GLU A 292 4.08 29.15 -11.82
C GLU A 292 3.10 30.19 -12.40
N GLY A 293 1.78 29.92 -12.37
CA GLY A 293 0.75 30.88 -12.72
C GLY A 293 0.12 30.67 -14.09
N ASP A 294 0.45 29.58 -14.81
CA ASP A 294 -0.20 29.29 -16.10
C ASP A 294 -1.73 29.18 -15.97
N PRO A 295 -2.49 30.00 -16.73
CA PRO A 295 -3.94 30.09 -16.54
C PRO A 295 -4.68 28.81 -16.93
N GLY A 296 -4.23 28.09 -17.97
CA GLY A 296 -4.84 26.86 -18.44
C GLY A 296 -4.64 25.73 -17.43
N CYS A 297 -3.40 25.53 -16.99
CA CYS A 297 -3.05 24.53 -15.97
C CYS A 297 -3.74 24.82 -14.63
N ARG A 298 -3.79 26.09 -14.19
CA ARG A 298 -4.52 26.49 -12.96
C ARG A 298 -6.01 26.19 -13.06
N ARG A 299 -6.61 26.43 -14.22
CA ARG A 299 -8.04 26.12 -14.44
C ARG A 299 -8.29 24.63 -14.31
N VAL A 300 -7.52 23.79 -15.02
CA VAL A 300 -7.68 22.33 -14.98
C VAL A 300 -7.45 21.78 -13.58
N VAL A 301 -6.37 22.19 -12.89
CA VAL A 301 -6.11 21.77 -11.50
C VAL A 301 -7.24 22.19 -10.56
N GLY A 302 -7.79 23.39 -10.71
CA GLY A 302 -8.92 23.88 -9.92
C GLY A 302 -10.20 23.07 -10.17
N ASP A 303 -10.48 22.70 -11.43
CA ASP A 303 -11.63 21.88 -11.81
C ASP A 303 -11.50 20.46 -11.22
N VAL A 304 -10.32 19.85 -11.36
CA VAL A 304 -9.98 18.55 -10.71
C VAL A 304 -10.21 18.62 -9.21
N GLY A 305 -9.71 19.66 -8.55
CA GLY A 305 -9.87 19.83 -7.10
C GLY A 305 -11.34 19.91 -6.66
N ARG A 306 -12.21 20.60 -7.44
CA ARG A 306 -13.65 20.65 -7.15
C ARG A 306 -14.33 19.29 -7.27
N HIS A 307 -14.02 18.54 -8.34
CA HIS A 307 -14.60 17.21 -8.53
C HIS A 307 -14.14 16.22 -7.46
N ILE A 308 -12.84 16.23 -7.11
CA ILE A 308 -12.32 15.43 -5.98
C ILE A 308 -13.01 15.83 -4.68
N GLY A 309 -13.18 17.15 -4.44
CA GLY A 309 -13.90 17.63 -3.26
C GLY A 309 -15.32 17.09 -3.15
N SER A 310 -16.05 16.97 -4.28
CA SER A 310 -17.38 16.34 -4.31
C SER A 310 -17.32 14.84 -3.97
N GLY A 311 -16.34 14.12 -4.49
CA GLY A 311 -16.11 12.71 -4.14
C GLY A 311 -15.77 12.51 -2.67
N VAL A 312 -14.91 13.36 -2.12
CA VAL A 312 -14.54 13.37 -0.68
C VAL A 312 -15.76 13.63 0.19
N ALA A 313 -16.59 14.65 -0.15
CA ALA A 313 -17.79 14.96 0.60
C ALA A 313 -18.77 13.78 0.65
N ASN A 314 -18.95 13.06 -0.48
CA ASN A 314 -19.77 11.86 -0.52
C ASN A 314 -19.23 10.76 0.41
N LEU A 315 -17.91 10.51 0.38
CA LEU A 315 -17.28 9.56 1.31
C LEU A 315 -17.46 9.96 2.77
N CYS A 316 -17.24 11.22 3.11
CA CYS A 316 -17.43 11.73 4.47
C CYS A 316 -18.86 11.55 4.95
N ASN A 317 -19.85 11.81 4.08
CA ASN A 317 -21.26 11.64 4.43
C ASN A 317 -21.66 10.16 4.61
N LEU A 318 -21.01 9.23 3.92
CA LEU A 318 -21.33 7.80 3.99
C LEU A 318 -20.58 7.08 5.09
N LEU A 319 -19.30 7.39 5.29
CA LEU A 319 -18.40 6.62 6.15
C LEU A 319 -18.03 7.37 7.43
N ASN A 320 -18.07 8.70 7.42
CA ASN A 320 -17.63 9.55 8.53
C ASN A 320 -16.26 9.11 9.11
N PRO A 321 -15.24 8.99 8.22
CA PRO A 321 -13.95 8.44 8.63
C PRO A 321 -13.16 9.36 9.54
#